data_02f40f30e653cf415b2c782359e86493
#
_entry.id   02f40f30e653cf415b2c782359e86493
#
_cell.length_a   1.000
_cell.length_b   1.000
_cell.length_c   1.000
_cell.angle_alpha   90.00
_cell.angle_beta   90.00
_cell.angle_gamma   90.00
#
_symmetry.space_group_name_H-M   'P 1'
#
loop_
_entity.id
_entity.type
_entity.pdbx_description
1 polymer ?
#
loop_
_entity_poly.entity_id
_entity_poly.type
_entity_poly.pdbx_seq_one_letter_code
_entity_poly.pdbx_strand_id
1 'polypeptide(L)'
;MQWAILSGIEGNLAAYEAVLKDLRQLRQSVTELYVLGDVIGLQGKNEGDNKAVIRRLRKPEEGELKPQVCIGWWEEQCFSLHGMSGVPDAPELMAAVGGDGVKALWESVSRKQVEWLRSQHFGFHEFDCLLIHGSMAGYADELTPETPAIELCDRLIRADANHLFCGRSGRTFECWVTPTHLDSTVTTLDGPQPTQDQSKSSRRIIGVGSVGRNPGEATYTLYSPGSNQLSFRTVNYEQVRHEKAKREKAKGFGSR
;
A
#
# COMPACT_ATOMS: atom_id res chain seq x y z
N MET A 1 17.97 12.90 4.99
CA MET A 1 17.13 12.20 4.01
C MET A 1 16.02 11.50 4.77
N GLN A 2 14.76 11.71 4.37
CA GLN A 2 13.60 11.05 4.96
C GLN A 2 12.69 10.55 3.82
N TRP A 3 12.22 9.33 3.93
CA TRP A 3 11.28 8.70 3.00
C TRP A 3 9.88 8.68 3.58
N ALA A 4 8.88 8.92 2.73
CA ALA A 4 7.50 8.58 2.99
C ALA A 4 7.16 7.30 2.22
N ILE A 5 6.65 6.30 2.91
CA ILE A 5 6.36 4.98 2.36
C ILE A 5 4.87 4.68 2.60
N LEU A 6 4.13 4.59 1.51
CA LEU A 6 2.69 4.40 1.45
C LEU A 6 2.36 3.05 0.81
N SER A 7 1.18 2.51 1.09
CA SER A 7 0.60 1.37 0.37
C SER A 7 -0.92 1.41 0.45
N GLY A 8 -1.61 0.60 -0.36
CA GLY A 8 -3.03 0.38 -0.22
C GLY A 8 -3.87 1.64 -0.36
N ILE A 9 -3.66 2.45 -1.42
CA ILE A 9 -4.51 3.62 -1.72
C ILE A 9 -5.89 3.15 -2.16
N GLU A 10 -5.97 2.06 -2.90
CA GLU A 10 -7.18 1.35 -3.30
C GLU A 10 -8.27 2.26 -3.92
N GLY A 11 -7.86 3.21 -4.76
CA GLY A 11 -8.78 4.16 -5.40
C GLY A 11 -9.29 5.28 -4.49
N ASN A 12 -8.79 5.40 -3.26
CA ASN A 12 -9.21 6.43 -2.30
C ASN A 12 -8.41 7.72 -2.49
N LEU A 13 -8.84 8.55 -3.44
CA LEU A 13 -8.19 9.83 -3.72
C LEU A 13 -8.20 10.75 -2.49
N ALA A 14 -9.30 10.79 -1.73
CA ALA A 14 -9.41 11.69 -0.58
C ALA A 14 -8.39 11.34 0.52
N ALA A 15 -8.19 10.05 0.78
CA ALA A 15 -7.17 9.57 1.70
C ALA A 15 -5.75 9.92 1.22
N TYR A 16 -5.48 9.70 -0.07
CA TYR A 16 -4.17 10.02 -0.66
C TYR A 16 -3.86 11.52 -0.59
N GLU A 17 -4.82 12.40 -0.92
CA GLU A 17 -4.67 13.85 -0.80
C GLU A 17 -4.45 14.30 0.65
N ALA A 18 -5.12 13.65 1.61
CA ALA A 18 -4.91 13.94 3.03
C ALA A 18 -3.47 13.61 3.46
N VAL A 19 -2.92 12.48 3.01
CA VAL A 19 -1.52 12.12 3.27
C VAL A 19 -0.57 13.13 2.61
N LEU A 20 -0.78 13.50 1.35
CA LEU A 20 0.04 14.52 0.69
C LEU A 20 0.01 15.87 1.42
N LYS A 21 -1.15 16.26 1.94
CA LYS A 21 -1.30 17.46 2.77
C LYS A 21 -0.51 17.35 4.08
N ASP A 22 -0.55 16.19 4.76
CA ASP A 22 0.21 15.96 5.98
C ASP A 22 1.72 16.00 5.71
N LEU A 23 2.18 15.40 4.61
CA LEU A 23 3.59 15.44 4.20
C LEU A 23 4.12 16.86 4.01
N ARG A 24 3.30 17.76 3.44
CA ARG A 24 3.66 19.20 3.28
C ARG A 24 3.79 19.94 4.61
N GLN A 25 3.18 19.45 5.68
CA GLN A 25 3.19 20.07 7.01
C GLN A 25 4.29 19.54 7.93
N LEU A 26 5.05 18.53 7.50
CA LEU A 26 6.12 17.97 8.30
C LEU A 26 7.26 18.98 8.54
N ARG A 27 7.80 18.97 9.76
CA ARG A 27 8.96 19.82 10.11
C ARG A 27 10.22 19.45 9.33
N GLN A 28 10.41 18.16 9.09
CA GLN A 28 11.49 17.62 8.28
C GLN A 28 10.95 17.30 6.90
N SER A 29 11.54 17.86 5.86
CA SER A 29 11.13 17.60 4.49
C SER A 29 11.40 16.15 4.09
N VAL A 30 10.39 15.52 3.49
CA VAL A 30 10.52 14.23 2.84
C VAL A 30 11.30 14.41 1.54
N THR A 31 12.23 13.52 1.26
CA THR A 31 13.07 13.56 0.05
C THR A 31 12.64 12.56 -1.01
N GLU A 32 11.98 11.45 -0.60
CA GLU A 32 11.49 10.42 -1.49
C GLU A 32 10.09 9.98 -1.07
N LEU A 33 9.24 9.68 -2.05
CA LEU A 33 7.89 9.18 -1.86
C LEU A 33 7.74 7.84 -2.57
N TYR A 34 7.55 6.76 -1.80
CA TYR A 34 7.31 5.42 -2.30
C TYR A 34 5.84 5.02 -2.12
N VAL A 35 5.27 4.36 -3.11
CA VAL A 35 3.93 3.77 -3.05
C VAL A 35 4.04 2.28 -3.36
N LEU A 36 3.90 1.47 -2.33
CA LEU A 36 4.10 0.02 -2.39
C LEU A 36 2.82 -0.69 -2.83
N GLY A 37 2.38 -0.44 -4.07
CA GLY A 37 1.27 -1.13 -4.71
C GLY A 37 -0.11 -0.90 -4.10
N ASP A 38 -1.08 -1.64 -4.62
CA ASP A 38 -2.49 -1.50 -4.30
C ASP A 38 -2.97 -0.03 -4.45
N VAL A 39 -2.58 0.57 -5.59
CA VAL A 39 -3.02 1.91 -6.02
C VAL A 39 -4.49 1.89 -6.38
N ILE A 40 -4.89 0.85 -7.11
CA ILE A 40 -6.28 0.54 -7.44
C ILE A 40 -6.87 -0.45 -6.44
N GLY A 41 -8.20 -0.55 -6.41
CA GLY A 41 -8.91 -1.49 -5.56
C GLY A 41 -10.40 -1.26 -5.60
N LEU A 42 -11.11 -2.00 -4.73
CA LEU A 42 -12.53 -1.85 -4.50
C LEU A 42 -12.74 -1.41 -3.04
N GLN A 43 -13.20 -0.19 -2.84
CA GLN A 43 -13.54 0.32 -1.52
C GLN A 43 -14.93 -0.15 -1.09
N GLY A 44 -15.02 -1.32 -0.49
CA GLY A 44 -16.29 -1.89 -0.04
C GLY A 44 -17.30 -2.00 -1.19
N LYS A 45 -18.53 -1.44 -0.98
CA LYS A 45 -19.57 -1.36 -2.03
C LYS A 45 -19.49 -0.09 -2.88
N ASN A 46 -18.59 0.83 -2.57
CA ASN A 46 -18.40 2.07 -3.31
C ASN A 46 -17.16 1.91 -4.18
N GLU A 47 -17.34 2.07 -5.48
CA GLU A 47 -16.24 2.09 -6.43
C GLU A 47 -15.27 3.23 -6.06
N GLY A 48 -14.04 2.89 -5.72
CA GLY A 48 -12.97 3.88 -5.58
C GLY A 48 -12.72 4.58 -6.91
N ASP A 49 -12.29 5.82 -6.91
CA ASP A 49 -11.93 6.51 -8.16
C ASP A 49 -10.50 6.12 -8.60
N ASN A 50 -10.35 4.86 -9.04
CA ASN A 50 -9.09 4.32 -9.54
C ASN A 50 -8.49 5.20 -10.65
N LYS A 51 -9.35 5.76 -11.53
CA LYS A 51 -8.90 6.64 -12.62
C LYS A 51 -8.31 7.94 -12.12
N ALA A 52 -8.90 8.52 -11.07
CA ALA A 52 -8.41 9.77 -10.49
C ALA A 52 -7.09 9.55 -9.72
N VAL A 53 -7.00 8.48 -8.93
CA VAL A 53 -5.75 8.13 -8.21
C VAL A 53 -4.60 7.90 -9.20
N ILE A 54 -4.80 7.10 -10.25
CA ILE A 54 -3.77 6.89 -11.29
C ILE A 54 -3.35 8.22 -11.94
N ARG A 55 -4.32 9.08 -12.25
CA ARG A 55 -4.04 10.39 -12.84
C ARG A 55 -3.22 11.26 -11.90
N ARG A 56 -3.56 11.26 -10.63
CA ARG A 56 -2.90 12.05 -9.58
C ARG A 56 -1.45 11.60 -9.35
N LEU A 57 -1.21 10.28 -9.29
CA LEU A 57 0.14 9.71 -9.19
C LEU A 57 1.02 10.04 -10.41
N ARG A 58 0.43 10.02 -11.60
CA ARG A 58 1.16 10.34 -12.85
C ARG A 58 1.50 11.82 -13.02
N LYS A 59 0.71 12.70 -12.40
CA LYS A 59 0.85 14.15 -12.51
C LYS A 59 0.79 14.76 -11.11
N PRO A 60 1.90 14.69 -10.33
CA PRO A 60 1.99 15.43 -9.08
C PRO A 60 1.86 16.94 -9.34
N GLU A 61 1.42 17.68 -8.34
CA GLU A 61 1.37 19.13 -8.40
C GLU A 61 2.77 19.74 -8.38
N GLU A 62 2.88 20.99 -8.79
CA GLU A 62 4.14 21.71 -8.77
C GLU A 62 4.71 21.78 -7.34
N GLY A 63 5.97 21.43 -7.19
CA GLY A 63 6.65 21.37 -5.87
C GLY A 63 6.42 20.08 -5.08
N GLU A 64 5.61 19.15 -5.56
CA GLU A 64 5.45 17.83 -4.94
C GLU A 64 6.47 16.82 -5.44
N LEU A 65 6.78 15.84 -4.59
CA LEU A 65 7.61 14.70 -4.96
C LEU A 65 6.88 13.82 -5.99
N LYS A 66 7.61 13.40 -7.00
CA LYS A 66 7.11 12.38 -7.93
C LYS A 66 7.12 11.03 -7.22
N PRO A 67 5.98 10.36 -7.04
CA PRO A 67 5.94 9.07 -6.36
C PRO A 67 6.63 8.00 -7.18
N GLN A 68 7.41 7.17 -6.52
CA GLN A 68 7.95 5.92 -7.03
C GLN A 68 6.95 4.82 -6.69
N VAL A 69 6.38 4.18 -7.72
CA VAL A 69 5.27 3.24 -7.54
C VAL A 69 5.73 1.83 -7.88
N CYS A 70 5.39 0.86 -7.04
CA CYS A 70 5.51 -0.55 -7.40
C CYS A 70 4.12 -1.19 -7.59
N ILE A 71 4.14 -2.40 -8.16
CA ILE A 71 2.93 -3.20 -8.42
C ILE A 71 2.48 -3.84 -7.11
N GLY A 72 1.17 -3.87 -6.88
CA GLY A 72 0.55 -4.60 -5.77
C GLY A 72 -0.34 -5.75 -6.24
N TRP A 73 -1.06 -6.35 -5.30
CA TRP A 73 -1.93 -7.49 -5.58
C TRP A 73 -3.12 -7.10 -6.47
N TRP A 74 -3.76 -5.95 -6.22
CA TRP A 74 -4.87 -5.48 -7.05
C TRP A 74 -4.44 -5.21 -8.50
N GLU A 75 -3.24 -4.67 -8.69
CA GLU A 75 -2.68 -4.45 -10.03
C GLU A 75 -2.45 -5.78 -10.74
N GLU A 76 -1.84 -6.78 -10.07
CA GLU A 76 -1.59 -8.10 -10.63
C GLU A 76 -2.89 -8.77 -11.07
N GLN A 77 -3.93 -8.76 -10.22
CA GLN A 77 -5.25 -9.28 -10.56
C GLN A 77 -5.86 -8.55 -11.76
N CYS A 78 -5.73 -7.23 -11.79
CA CYS A 78 -6.23 -6.40 -12.89
C CYS A 78 -5.52 -6.74 -14.23
N PHE A 79 -4.21 -7.06 -14.20
CA PHE A 79 -3.49 -7.50 -15.42
C PHE A 79 -4.07 -8.79 -15.98
N SER A 80 -4.42 -9.74 -15.12
CA SER A 80 -5.09 -10.99 -15.53
C SER A 80 -6.41 -10.72 -16.21
N LEU A 81 -7.24 -9.86 -15.62
CA LEU A 81 -8.56 -9.47 -16.22
C LEU A 81 -8.43 -8.81 -17.60
N HIS A 82 -7.35 -8.08 -17.83
CA HIS A 82 -7.11 -7.41 -19.12
C HIS A 82 -6.30 -8.24 -20.13
N GLY A 83 -6.04 -9.53 -19.83
CA GLY A 83 -5.27 -10.43 -20.66
C GLY A 83 -3.79 -10.01 -20.81
N MET A 84 -3.25 -9.37 -19.79
CA MET A 84 -1.86 -8.87 -19.75
C MET A 84 -0.95 -9.65 -18.81
N SER A 85 -1.44 -10.71 -18.17
CA SER A 85 -0.68 -11.67 -17.38
C SER A 85 -0.63 -13.01 -18.10
N GLY A 86 0.29 -13.90 -17.67
CA GLY A 86 0.33 -15.27 -18.15
C GLY A 86 -0.73 -16.19 -17.51
N VAL A 87 -1.50 -15.70 -16.52
CA VAL A 87 -2.53 -16.43 -15.80
C VAL A 87 -3.90 -15.95 -16.25
N PRO A 88 -4.72 -16.81 -16.87
CA PRO A 88 -6.09 -16.44 -17.22
C PRO A 88 -7.00 -16.42 -15.97
N ASP A 89 -8.06 -15.61 -16.05
CA ASP A 89 -9.26 -15.66 -15.20
C ASP A 89 -9.16 -15.23 -13.73
N ALA A 90 -8.04 -14.67 -13.26
CA ALA A 90 -7.88 -14.12 -11.91
C ALA A 90 -8.69 -14.88 -10.81
N PRO A 91 -8.44 -16.18 -10.56
CA PRO A 91 -9.25 -16.99 -9.67
C PRO A 91 -9.21 -16.52 -8.21
N GLU A 92 -8.09 -15.97 -7.77
CA GLU A 92 -7.95 -15.40 -6.43
C GLU A 92 -8.86 -14.18 -6.23
N LEU A 93 -8.94 -13.32 -7.24
CA LEU A 93 -9.82 -12.17 -7.21
C LEU A 93 -11.29 -12.61 -7.20
N MET A 94 -11.65 -13.60 -8.02
CA MET A 94 -13.01 -14.14 -8.05
C MET A 94 -13.40 -14.71 -6.67
N ALA A 95 -12.49 -15.40 -6.00
CA ALA A 95 -12.73 -15.92 -4.65
C ALA A 95 -12.87 -14.80 -3.62
N ALA A 96 -12.10 -13.70 -3.75
CA ALA A 96 -12.09 -12.61 -2.79
C ALA A 96 -13.30 -11.67 -2.92
N VAL A 97 -13.75 -11.34 -4.15
CA VAL A 97 -14.75 -10.27 -4.37
C VAL A 97 -15.98 -10.71 -5.18
N GLY A 98 -16.02 -11.93 -5.69
CA GLY A 98 -17.12 -12.45 -6.51
C GLY A 98 -17.19 -11.81 -7.90
N GLY A 99 -18.17 -12.24 -8.71
CA GLY A 99 -18.29 -11.79 -10.10
C GLY A 99 -18.58 -10.30 -10.27
N ASP A 100 -19.37 -9.71 -9.39
CA ASP A 100 -19.68 -8.27 -9.42
C ASP A 100 -18.45 -7.44 -9.11
N GLY A 101 -17.63 -7.84 -8.13
CA GLY A 101 -16.37 -7.19 -7.81
C GLY A 101 -15.34 -7.28 -8.94
N VAL A 102 -15.22 -8.45 -9.57
CA VAL A 102 -14.37 -8.66 -10.75
C VAL A 102 -14.77 -7.71 -11.89
N LYS A 103 -16.07 -7.62 -12.18
CA LYS A 103 -16.61 -6.71 -13.20
C LYS A 103 -16.34 -5.25 -12.84
N ALA A 104 -16.60 -4.86 -11.60
CA ALA A 104 -16.36 -3.50 -11.11
C ALA A 104 -14.88 -3.10 -11.25
N LEU A 105 -13.95 -3.98 -10.88
CA LEU A 105 -12.51 -3.71 -11.04
C LEU A 105 -12.13 -3.56 -12.52
N TRP A 106 -12.62 -4.46 -13.39
CA TRP A 106 -12.34 -4.42 -14.83
C TRP A 106 -12.82 -3.12 -15.47
N GLU A 107 -14.02 -2.63 -15.11
CA GLU A 107 -14.62 -1.39 -15.65
C GLU A 107 -14.00 -0.12 -15.05
N SER A 108 -13.35 -0.23 -13.88
CA SER A 108 -12.81 0.90 -13.12
C SER A 108 -11.59 1.54 -13.76
N VAL A 109 -10.89 0.85 -14.65
CA VAL A 109 -9.66 1.33 -15.31
C VAL A 109 -9.71 1.12 -16.81
N SER A 110 -9.05 1.98 -17.56
CA SER A 110 -8.88 1.82 -19.01
C SER A 110 -7.64 1.01 -19.35
N ARG A 111 -7.59 0.38 -20.52
CA ARG A 111 -6.41 -0.35 -20.99
C ARG A 111 -5.12 0.47 -20.91
N LYS A 112 -5.14 1.76 -21.27
CA LYS A 112 -3.97 2.64 -21.15
C LYS A 112 -3.50 2.85 -19.71
N GLN A 113 -4.44 2.82 -18.77
CA GLN A 113 -4.09 2.91 -17.33
C GLN A 113 -3.50 1.59 -16.84
N VAL A 114 -4.02 0.46 -17.28
CA VAL A 114 -3.45 -0.87 -16.99
C VAL A 114 -2.03 -1.00 -17.57
N GLU A 115 -1.81 -0.54 -18.80
CA GLU A 115 -0.46 -0.48 -19.42
C GLU A 115 0.52 0.36 -18.58
N TRP A 116 0.06 1.49 -18.04
CA TRP A 116 0.89 2.31 -17.15
C TRP A 116 1.15 1.59 -15.82
N LEU A 117 0.16 0.99 -15.18
CA LEU A 117 0.35 0.21 -13.95
C LEU A 117 1.36 -0.93 -14.17
N ARG A 118 1.25 -1.63 -15.30
CA ARG A 118 2.18 -2.71 -15.67
C ARG A 118 3.61 -2.24 -15.92
N SER A 119 3.81 -0.97 -16.27
CA SER A 119 5.13 -0.37 -16.44
C SER A 119 5.80 0.03 -15.12
N GLN A 120 5.12 -0.16 -13.97
CA GLN A 120 5.69 0.12 -12.67
C GLN A 120 6.63 -1.02 -12.22
N HIS A 121 7.40 -0.78 -11.18
CA HIS A 121 8.41 -1.70 -10.69
C HIS A 121 7.79 -2.83 -9.85
N PHE A 122 8.50 -3.93 -9.72
CA PHE A 122 8.17 -4.98 -8.74
C PHE A 122 8.42 -4.49 -7.30
N GLY A 123 9.50 -3.76 -7.10
CA GLY A 123 9.92 -3.16 -5.83
C GLY A 123 11.15 -2.27 -6.03
N PHE A 124 11.65 -1.71 -4.94
CA PHE A 124 12.83 -0.85 -4.93
C PHE A 124 13.84 -1.40 -3.94
N HIS A 125 15.09 -1.50 -4.37
CA HIS A 125 16.20 -1.86 -3.50
C HIS A 125 17.07 -0.62 -3.31
N GLU A 126 17.00 -0.04 -2.12
CA GLU A 126 17.67 1.21 -1.78
C GLU A 126 18.52 1.03 -0.53
N PHE A 127 19.83 1.20 -0.65
CA PHE A 127 20.80 0.89 0.40
C PHE A 127 20.68 -0.59 0.85
N ASP A 128 20.31 -0.81 2.09
CA ASP A 128 20.05 -2.12 2.70
C ASP A 128 18.55 -2.42 2.93
N CYS A 129 17.70 -1.68 2.22
CA CYS A 129 16.24 -1.76 2.31
C CYS A 129 15.65 -2.33 1.02
N LEU A 130 14.74 -3.29 1.13
CA LEU A 130 13.82 -3.68 0.06
C LEU A 130 12.43 -3.12 0.36
N LEU A 131 11.89 -2.35 -0.58
CA LEU A 131 10.55 -1.78 -0.52
C LEU A 131 9.68 -2.46 -1.57
N ILE A 132 8.64 -3.20 -1.14
CA ILE A 132 7.85 -4.07 -2.02
C ILE A 132 6.43 -4.18 -1.49
N HIS A 133 5.46 -4.59 -2.31
CA HIS A 133 4.08 -4.76 -1.85
C HIS A 133 3.90 -5.96 -0.92
N GLY A 134 4.22 -7.15 -1.39
CA GLY A 134 4.20 -8.40 -0.61
C GLY A 134 5.58 -8.77 -0.09
N SER A 135 6.19 -9.78 -0.72
CA SER A 135 7.58 -10.18 -0.48
C SER A 135 8.22 -10.73 -1.76
N MET A 136 9.44 -11.26 -1.65
CA MET A 136 10.08 -11.97 -2.76
C MET A 136 9.36 -13.30 -3.14
N ALA A 137 8.36 -13.73 -2.35
CA ALA A 137 7.50 -14.84 -2.71
C ALA A 137 6.34 -14.43 -3.65
N GLY A 138 6.04 -13.15 -3.75
CA GLY A 138 5.02 -12.61 -4.65
C GLY A 138 4.18 -11.49 -4.03
N TYR A 139 3.28 -10.91 -4.84
CA TYR A 139 2.41 -9.81 -4.42
C TYR A 139 1.36 -10.25 -3.40
N ALA A 140 0.93 -11.52 -3.44
CA ALA A 140 -0.07 -12.06 -2.52
C ALA A 140 0.49 -12.42 -1.14
N ASP A 141 1.82 -12.47 -0.98
CA ASP A 141 2.46 -12.86 0.28
C ASP A 141 2.22 -11.79 1.35
N GLU A 142 1.41 -12.14 2.34
CA GLU A 142 0.96 -11.22 3.39
C GLU A 142 1.75 -11.46 4.68
N LEU A 143 2.69 -10.56 4.96
CA LEU A 143 3.45 -10.58 6.20
C LEU A 143 2.74 -9.76 7.27
N THR A 144 2.64 -10.35 8.47
CA THR A 144 1.95 -9.77 9.63
C THR A 144 2.78 -9.99 10.90
N PRO A 145 2.44 -9.33 12.02
CA PRO A 145 3.07 -9.61 13.32
C PRO A 145 2.95 -11.07 13.77
N GLU A 146 1.93 -11.77 13.28
CA GLU A 146 1.63 -13.15 13.61
C GLU A 146 2.34 -14.18 12.69
N THR A 147 3.01 -13.71 11.65
CA THR A 147 3.77 -14.58 10.72
C THR A 147 4.90 -15.28 11.48
N PRO A 148 5.05 -16.61 11.35
CA PRO A 148 6.08 -17.36 12.06
C PRO A 148 7.48 -16.81 11.80
N ALA A 149 8.33 -16.75 12.84
CA ALA A 149 9.67 -16.19 12.75
C ALA A 149 10.54 -16.85 11.67
N ILE A 150 10.40 -18.17 11.47
CA ILE A 150 11.12 -18.89 10.41
C ILE A 150 10.74 -18.42 9.01
N GLU A 151 9.48 -18.09 8.80
CA GLU A 151 8.98 -17.54 7.53
C GLU A 151 9.49 -16.11 7.32
N LEU A 152 9.45 -15.29 8.35
CA LEU A 152 10.04 -13.93 8.32
C LEU A 152 11.54 -14.00 7.98
N CYS A 153 12.30 -14.95 8.57
CA CYS A 153 13.70 -15.19 8.23
C CYS A 153 13.89 -15.56 6.77
N ASP A 154 13.08 -16.48 6.23
CA ASP A 154 13.16 -16.88 4.81
C ASP A 154 12.93 -15.69 3.89
N ARG A 155 11.94 -14.85 4.18
CA ARG A 155 11.65 -13.64 3.37
C ARG A 155 12.80 -12.64 3.39
N LEU A 156 13.43 -12.42 4.56
CA LEU A 156 14.58 -11.52 4.69
C LEU A 156 15.84 -12.06 3.99
N ILE A 157 16.06 -13.38 4.04
CA ILE A 157 17.17 -14.00 3.32
C ILE A 157 17.00 -13.83 1.81
N ARG A 158 15.81 -14.11 1.29
CA ARG A 158 15.49 -13.94 -0.14
C ARG A 158 15.54 -12.49 -0.60
N ALA A 159 15.20 -11.56 0.29
CA ALA A 159 15.24 -10.12 0.02
C ALA A 159 16.68 -9.60 -0.13
N ASP A 160 17.67 -10.31 0.43
CA ASP A 160 19.06 -9.84 0.55
C ASP A 160 19.17 -8.42 1.11
N ALA A 161 18.33 -8.12 2.11
CA ALA A 161 18.20 -6.81 2.72
C ALA A 161 18.17 -6.90 4.26
N ASN A 162 18.59 -5.83 4.94
CA ASN A 162 18.44 -5.75 6.39
C ASN A 162 17.05 -5.24 6.80
N HIS A 163 16.38 -4.50 5.91
CA HIS A 163 15.07 -3.92 6.14
C HIS A 163 14.13 -4.27 4.98
N LEU A 164 13.05 -4.99 5.27
CA LEU A 164 11.99 -5.30 4.31
C LEU A 164 10.74 -4.47 4.66
N PHE A 165 10.38 -3.54 3.79
CA PHE A 165 9.14 -2.77 3.89
C PHE A 165 8.07 -3.43 3.03
N CYS A 166 6.92 -3.79 3.62
CA CYS A 166 5.83 -4.47 2.94
C CYS A 166 4.48 -3.79 3.17
N GLY A 167 3.61 -3.83 2.16
CA GLY A 167 2.33 -3.13 2.15
C GLY A 167 1.09 -4.03 2.16
N ARG A 168 1.23 -5.32 1.83
CA ARG A 168 0.11 -6.23 1.54
C ARG A 168 -0.90 -6.36 2.69
N SER A 169 -0.44 -6.49 3.93
CA SER A 169 -1.32 -6.61 5.10
C SER A 169 -2.11 -5.34 5.40
N GLY A 170 -1.64 -4.18 4.94
CA GLY A 170 -2.23 -2.88 5.29
C GLY A 170 -2.06 -2.48 6.75
N ARG A 171 -1.28 -3.24 7.54
CA ARG A 171 -1.03 -3.00 8.95
C ARG A 171 0.29 -2.26 9.16
N THR A 172 0.35 -1.43 10.19
CA THR A 172 1.60 -0.82 10.66
C THR A 172 2.21 -1.71 11.74
N PHE A 173 3.43 -2.19 11.49
CA PHE A 173 4.18 -2.98 12.47
C PHE A 173 5.68 -2.95 12.18
N GLU A 174 6.47 -3.29 13.17
CA GLU A 174 7.89 -3.53 13.06
C GLU A 174 8.21 -4.87 13.75
N CYS A 175 8.75 -5.83 13.00
CA CYS A 175 9.22 -7.11 13.51
C CYS A 175 10.73 -7.16 13.41
N TRP A 176 11.40 -7.40 14.55
CA TRP A 176 12.83 -7.65 14.59
C TRP A 176 13.09 -9.15 14.53
N VAL A 177 13.96 -9.56 13.63
CA VAL A 177 14.29 -10.95 13.41
C VAL A 177 15.80 -11.14 13.58
N THR A 178 16.18 -12.01 14.49
CA THR A 178 17.57 -12.37 14.75
C THR A 178 17.85 -13.76 14.17
N PRO A 179 18.67 -13.89 13.15
CA PRO A 179 18.89 -15.20 12.47
C PRO A 179 19.49 -16.28 13.36
N THR A 180 20.18 -15.90 14.42
CA THR A 180 20.81 -16.84 15.38
C THR A 180 19.85 -17.39 16.42
N HIS A 181 18.77 -16.68 16.69
CA HIS A 181 17.67 -17.10 17.54
C HIS A 181 16.38 -16.82 16.77
N LEU A 182 15.55 -17.82 16.55
CA LEU A 182 14.27 -17.70 15.82
C LEU A 182 13.22 -16.94 16.65
N ASP A 183 13.66 -15.92 17.38
CA ASP A 183 12.81 -15.05 18.16
C ASP A 183 12.54 -13.76 17.39
N SER A 184 11.30 -13.32 17.39
CA SER A 184 10.89 -12.04 16.84
C SER A 184 10.31 -11.14 17.92
N THR A 185 10.74 -9.87 17.93
CA THR A 185 10.12 -8.83 18.75
C THR A 185 9.25 -7.96 17.84
N VAL A 186 8.00 -7.78 18.23
CA VAL A 186 7.02 -7.02 17.45
C VAL A 186 6.68 -5.71 18.17
N THR A 187 6.72 -4.62 17.41
CA THR A 187 6.20 -3.32 17.85
C THR A 187 5.08 -2.90 16.92
N THR A 188 3.94 -2.53 17.49
CA THR A 188 2.78 -1.96 16.78
C THR A 188 2.57 -0.52 17.23
N LEU A 189 1.67 0.23 16.59
CA LEU A 189 1.33 1.61 16.99
C LEU A 189 1.00 1.76 18.47
N ASP A 190 0.32 0.76 19.04
CA ASP A 190 -0.17 0.74 20.42
C ASP A 190 0.68 -0.18 21.34
N GLY A 191 1.78 -0.73 20.82
CA GLY A 191 2.62 -1.69 21.53
C GLY A 191 3.79 -1.07 22.30
N PRO A 192 4.40 -1.83 23.24
CA PRO A 192 5.58 -1.36 23.98
C PRO A 192 6.74 -1.12 23.01
N GLN A 193 7.44 0.01 23.19
CA GLN A 193 8.65 0.32 22.44
C GLN A 193 9.78 -0.63 22.88
N PRO A 194 10.49 -1.28 21.94
CA PRO A 194 11.60 -2.14 22.31
C PRO A 194 12.75 -1.33 22.92
N THR A 195 13.29 -1.81 24.02
CA THR A 195 14.55 -1.28 24.58
C THR A 195 15.69 -1.62 23.63
N GLN A 196 16.44 -0.60 23.20
CA GLN A 196 17.56 -0.71 22.26
C GLN A 196 18.75 -1.47 22.86
N ASP A 197 18.76 -2.78 22.73
CA ASP A 197 20.00 -3.54 22.81
C ASP A 197 20.05 -4.53 21.63
N GLN A 198 20.23 -3.95 20.42
CA GLN A 198 20.13 -4.69 19.18
C GLN A 198 21.52 -5.02 18.65
N SER A 199 21.85 -6.29 18.72
CA SER A 199 23.07 -6.81 18.09
C SER A 199 23.09 -6.43 16.60
N LYS A 200 24.28 -6.15 16.03
CA LYS A 200 24.51 -5.80 14.62
C LYS A 200 24.00 -6.81 13.58
N SER A 201 23.38 -7.90 14.01
CA SER A 201 22.85 -8.98 13.15
C SER A 201 21.32 -9.00 13.04
N SER A 202 20.61 -8.08 13.70
CA SER A 202 19.14 -8.06 13.65
C SER A 202 18.64 -7.41 12.37
N ARG A 203 17.70 -8.06 11.69
CA ARG A 203 17.01 -7.57 10.49
C ARG A 203 15.58 -7.19 10.82
N ARG A 204 14.95 -6.36 9.99
CA ARG A 204 13.59 -5.88 10.24
C ARG A 204 12.65 -6.18 9.09
N ILE A 205 11.39 -6.49 9.45
CA ILE A 205 10.25 -6.45 8.54
C ILE A 205 9.30 -5.37 9.04
N ILE A 206 8.90 -4.47 8.15
CA ILE A 206 8.11 -3.30 8.46
C ILE A 206 6.85 -3.31 7.61
N GLY A 207 5.69 -3.41 8.24
CA GLY A 207 4.41 -3.17 7.61
C GLY A 207 4.14 -1.67 7.54
N VAL A 208 3.91 -1.13 6.34
CA VAL A 208 3.88 0.33 6.13
C VAL A 208 2.52 0.97 6.37
N GLY A 209 1.48 0.17 6.65
CA GLY A 209 0.11 0.64 6.81
C GLY A 209 -0.67 0.68 5.50
N SER A 210 -1.83 1.32 5.52
CA SER A 210 -2.71 1.47 4.37
C SER A 210 -3.31 2.87 4.32
N VAL A 211 -3.26 3.48 3.16
CA VAL A 211 -3.82 4.82 2.94
C VAL A 211 -5.33 4.78 2.80
N GLY A 212 -5.87 3.82 2.08
CA GLY A 212 -7.27 3.84 1.64
C GLY A 212 -8.20 2.81 2.28
N ARG A 213 -7.69 1.75 2.94
CA ARG A 213 -8.52 0.64 3.43
C ARG A 213 -9.46 1.02 4.57
N ASN A 214 -8.99 1.87 5.49
CA ASN A 214 -9.77 2.28 6.64
C ASN A 214 -10.56 3.56 6.33
N PRO A 215 -11.89 3.52 6.35
CA PRO A 215 -12.69 4.69 6.08
C PRO A 215 -12.44 5.82 7.10
N GLY A 216 -12.02 7.00 6.62
CA GLY A 216 -11.77 8.17 7.47
C GLY A 216 -10.38 8.23 8.11
N GLU A 217 -9.58 7.18 7.96
CA GLU A 217 -8.24 7.10 8.54
C GLU A 217 -7.24 6.53 7.53
N ALA A 218 -6.16 7.25 7.28
CA ALA A 218 -5.04 6.81 6.46
C ALA A 218 -3.80 6.59 7.32
N THR A 219 -3.09 5.49 7.12
CA THR A 219 -1.82 5.22 7.79
C THR A 219 -0.69 5.11 6.78
N TYR A 220 0.49 5.62 7.15
CA TYR A 220 1.69 5.53 6.35
C TYR A 220 2.95 5.57 7.22
N THR A 221 4.09 5.31 6.63
CA THR A 221 5.37 5.19 7.33
C THR A 221 6.34 6.28 6.90
N LEU A 222 7.05 6.88 7.87
CA LEU A 222 8.23 7.70 7.63
C LEU A 222 9.48 6.93 8.06
N TYR A 223 10.50 6.94 7.21
CA TYR A 223 11.78 6.31 7.49
C TYR A 223 12.95 7.19 7.11
N SER A 224 13.96 7.21 7.97
CA SER A 224 15.20 7.96 7.76
C SER A 224 16.39 6.99 7.68
N PRO A 225 16.89 6.64 6.48
CA PRO A 225 17.96 5.64 6.33
C PRO A 225 19.23 5.99 7.08
N GLY A 226 19.61 7.27 7.12
CA GLY A 226 20.84 7.70 7.78
C GLY A 226 20.86 7.59 9.30
N SER A 227 19.68 7.65 9.95
CA SER A 227 19.54 7.49 11.41
C SER A 227 18.81 6.21 11.80
N ASN A 228 18.35 5.44 10.83
CA ASN A 228 17.54 4.23 11.01
C ASN A 228 16.23 4.47 11.80
N GLN A 229 15.75 5.71 11.83
CA GLN A 229 14.53 6.09 12.53
C GLN A 229 13.29 5.75 11.71
N LEU A 230 12.35 5.08 12.35
CA LEU A 230 11.06 4.70 11.83
C LEU A 230 9.95 5.41 12.62
N SER A 231 8.93 5.88 11.95
CA SER A 231 7.71 6.35 12.61
C SER A 231 6.48 6.04 11.75
N PHE A 232 5.43 5.57 12.40
CA PHE A 232 4.12 5.37 11.80
C PHE A 232 3.27 6.62 12.00
N ARG A 233 2.51 6.99 10.98
CA ARG A 233 1.65 8.16 11.03
C ARG A 233 0.21 7.78 10.70
N THR A 234 -0.71 8.45 11.38
CA THR A 234 -2.14 8.35 11.13
C THR A 234 -2.68 9.72 10.74
N VAL A 235 -3.45 9.78 9.67
CA VAL A 235 -4.09 10.99 9.15
C VAL A 235 -5.59 10.76 9.06
N ASN A 236 -6.36 11.59 9.77
CA ASN A 236 -7.81 11.57 9.63
C ASN A 236 -8.25 12.41 8.44
N TYR A 237 -9.24 11.92 7.67
CA TYR A 237 -9.80 12.63 6.53
C TYR A 237 -11.31 12.47 6.46
N GLU A 238 -11.99 13.46 5.87
CA GLU A 238 -13.42 13.38 5.62
C GLU A 238 -13.70 12.47 4.41
N GLN A 239 -14.60 11.50 4.61
CA GLN A 239 -15.07 10.69 3.50
C GLN A 239 -15.95 11.54 2.59
N VAL A 240 -15.62 11.59 1.32
CA VAL A 240 -16.53 12.15 0.30
C VAL A 240 -17.67 11.13 0.11
N ARG A 241 -18.78 11.34 0.84
CA ARG A 241 -20.01 10.59 0.60
C ARG A 241 -20.51 10.97 -0.80
N HIS A 242 -20.44 10.05 -1.73
CA HIS A 242 -21.09 10.22 -3.04
C HIS A 242 -22.62 10.16 -2.88
N GLU A 243 -23.22 11.27 -2.45
CA GLU A 243 -24.70 11.44 -2.36
C GLU A 243 -25.38 11.53 -3.74
N LYS A 244 -24.70 11.25 -4.84
CA LYS A 244 -25.28 11.37 -6.19
C LYS A 244 -26.36 10.35 -6.53
N ALA A 245 -26.44 9.21 -5.86
CA ALA A 245 -27.40 8.16 -6.22
C ALA A 245 -28.83 8.37 -5.66
N LYS A 246 -29.04 9.27 -4.70
CA LYS A 246 -30.39 9.53 -4.13
C LYS A 246 -31.14 10.64 -4.83
N ARG A 247 -30.50 11.59 -5.50
CA ARG A 247 -31.18 12.70 -6.17
C ARG A 247 -31.81 12.34 -7.52
N GLU A 248 -31.33 11.34 -8.21
CA GLU A 248 -31.92 10.93 -9.50
C GLU A 248 -33.17 10.06 -9.33
N LYS A 249 -33.25 9.22 -8.25
CA LYS A 249 -34.46 8.44 -7.97
C LYS A 249 -35.64 9.30 -7.43
N ALA A 250 -35.38 10.45 -6.86
CA ALA A 250 -36.42 11.36 -6.35
C ALA A 250 -37.03 12.24 -7.44
N LYS A 251 -36.38 12.42 -8.60
CA LYS A 251 -36.92 13.22 -9.73
C LYS A 251 -37.71 12.41 -10.76
N GLY A 252 -37.72 11.07 -10.66
CA GLY A 252 -38.43 10.17 -11.57
C GLY A 252 -39.86 9.78 -11.16
N PHE A 253 -40.37 10.26 -10.02
CA PHE A 253 -41.70 9.86 -9.50
C PHE A 253 -42.69 11.02 -9.40
N GLY A 254 -42.53 12.06 -10.19
CA GLY A 254 -43.42 13.21 -10.19
C GLY A 254 -43.85 13.65 -11.57
N SER A 255 -44.42 12.76 -12.38
CA SER A 255 -45.26 13.13 -13.53
C SER A 255 -46.00 11.90 -14.07
N ARG A 256 -47.14 11.64 -13.51
CA ARG A 256 -48.32 11.11 -14.21
C ARG A 256 -49.59 11.53 -13.42
#